data_868b60c3c39730ee8a0ad22c5b78b4b1
#
_entry.id   868b60c3c39730ee8a0ad22c5b78b4b1
#
_cell.length_a   1.000
_cell.length_b   1.000
_cell.length_c   1.000
_cell.angle_alpha   90.00
_cell.angle_beta   90.00
_cell.angle_gamma   90.00
#
_symmetry.space_group_name_H-M   'P 1'
#
loop_
_entity.id
_entity.type
_entity.pdbx_description
1 polymer ?
#
loop_
_entity_poly.entity_id
_entity_poly.type
_entity_poly.pdbx_seq_one_letter_code
_entity_poly.pdbx_strand_id
1 'polypeptide(L)'
;MKGFTGFPAGKQSYTPVPNLFFTELLPGIDHLGELKVTLHIFWLLTLQKRERPYVSGKELAADRRLLGGLASPGISASGVTPAEALHDALDRAVARRTLLRVTTGSGSTQHDWYFINSEKGRQAVGDLLAGRWSPAGPDEPVQLDSQRPNIFVLYEHNIGPLTPLLAEQLMEAEDTYPAPWIEDAFREAVELNKRSWRYVQRILERWAAEGREDETTRRGDERDRRPFIEGEYADYIEH
;
A
#
# COMPACT_ATOMS: atom_id res chain seq x y z
N MET A 1 27.08 27.88 -5.70
CA MET A 1 26.51 26.82 -6.56
C MET A 1 27.51 26.49 -7.66
N LYS A 2 27.83 25.20 -7.88
CA LYS A 2 28.49 24.79 -9.12
C LYS A 2 27.45 24.85 -10.25
N GLY A 3 27.68 25.70 -11.27
CA GLY A 3 26.80 25.80 -12.42
C GLY A 3 26.79 24.49 -13.21
N PHE A 4 25.64 24.15 -13.79
CA PHE A 4 25.53 23.06 -14.76
C PHE A 4 26.06 23.54 -16.10
N THR A 5 27.02 22.82 -16.69
CA THR A 5 27.69 23.22 -17.94
C THR A 5 26.92 22.82 -19.21
N GLY A 6 25.74 22.25 -19.06
CA GLY A 6 24.90 21.79 -20.17
C GLY A 6 25.02 20.30 -20.45
N PHE A 7 24.11 19.77 -21.28
CA PHE A 7 24.17 18.38 -21.75
C PHE A 7 25.18 18.29 -22.89
N PRO A 8 26.09 17.29 -22.87
CA PRO A 8 27.05 17.12 -23.94
C PRO A 8 26.39 16.70 -25.27
N ALA A 9 26.99 17.03 -26.35
CA ALA A 9 26.57 16.56 -27.67
C ALA A 9 26.82 15.04 -27.83
N GLY A 10 26.01 14.37 -28.65
CA GLY A 10 26.16 12.95 -28.97
C GLY A 10 25.11 12.05 -28.30
N LYS A 11 25.34 10.73 -28.39
CA LYS A 11 24.39 9.71 -27.89
C LYS A 11 24.42 9.70 -26.38
N GLN A 12 23.25 9.93 -25.79
CA GLN A 12 23.06 9.91 -24.34
C GLN A 12 22.05 8.82 -23.92
N SER A 13 22.19 8.33 -22.70
CA SER A 13 21.18 7.45 -22.08
C SER A 13 20.09 8.30 -21.41
N TYR A 14 18.88 7.81 -21.50
CA TYR A 14 17.70 8.46 -20.94
C TYR A 14 17.04 7.57 -19.87
N THR A 15 16.42 8.19 -18.90
CA THR A 15 15.57 7.53 -17.92
C THR A 15 14.12 7.68 -18.36
N PRO A 16 13.40 6.60 -18.68
CA PRO A 16 12.00 6.69 -19.03
C PRO A 16 11.17 7.03 -17.79
N VAL A 17 10.43 8.13 -17.87
CA VAL A 17 9.44 8.55 -16.88
C VAL A 17 8.08 8.61 -17.58
N PRO A 18 7.03 7.94 -17.07
CA PRO A 18 5.71 7.97 -17.69
C PRO A 18 5.15 9.39 -17.80
N ASN A 19 4.40 9.69 -18.86
CA ASN A 19 3.80 11.02 -19.05
C ASN A 19 2.84 11.39 -17.90
N LEU A 20 2.14 10.42 -17.29
CA LEU A 20 1.28 10.62 -16.12
C LEU A 20 2.05 11.22 -14.93
N PHE A 21 3.35 10.98 -14.82
CA PHE A 21 4.17 11.65 -13.83
C PHE A 21 4.09 13.18 -13.97
N PHE A 22 4.16 13.70 -15.19
CA PHE A 22 4.19 15.14 -15.45
C PHE A 22 2.80 15.76 -15.41
N THR A 23 1.77 15.03 -15.84
CA THR A 23 0.41 15.57 -15.96
C THR A 23 -0.40 15.47 -14.68
N GLU A 24 -0.16 14.46 -13.85
CA GLU A 24 -0.98 14.17 -12.67
C GLU A 24 -0.17 14.20 -11.37
N LEU A 25 0.99 13.54 -11.34
CA LEU A 25 1.74 13.39 -10.10
C LEU A 25 2.54 14.66 -9.75
N LEU A 26 3.32 15.19 -10.68
CA LEU A 26 4.20 16.33 -10.47
C LEU A 26 3.47 17.60 -9.95
N PRO A 27 2.28 17.95 -10.45
CA PRO A 27 1.53 19.10 -9.93
C PRO A 27 1.14 18.96 -8.44
N GLY A 28 0.99 17.74 -7.95
CA GLY A 28 0.65 17.44 -6.57
C GLY A 28 1.86 17.31 -5.62
N ILE A 29 3.08 17.23 -6.15
CA ILE A 29 4.29 17.14 -5.32
C ILE A 29 4.71 18.53 -4.86
N ASP A 30 4.55 18.80 -3.59
CA ASP A 30 4.90 20.08 -2.93
C ASP A 30 6.25 20.02 -2.19
N HIS A 31 6.87 18.85 -2.08
CA HIS A 31 8.11 18.63 -1.34
C HIS A 31 9.27 18.26 -2.29
N LEU A 32 10.31 19.12 -2.34
CA LEU A 32 11.45 18.93 -3.25
C LEU A 32 12.23 17.63 -2.99
N GLY A 33 12.32 17.20 -1.72
CA GLY A 33 12.94 15.91 -1.36
C GLY A 33 12.19 14.72 -1.95
N GLU A 34 10.86 14.71 -1.85
CA GLU A 34 10.00 13.70 -2.46
C GLU A 34 10.21 13.63 -3.98
N LEU A 35 10.23 14.79 -4.66
CA LEU A 35 10.49 14.86 -6.09
C LEU A 35 11.84 14.25 -6.45
N LYS A 36 12.90 14.65 -5.74
CA LYS A 36 14.27 14.15 -6.00
C LYS A 36 14.37 12.65 -5.78
N VAL A 37 13.81 12.13 -4.68
CA VAL A 37 13.82 10.68 -4.37
C VAL A 37 13.05 9.90 -5.43
N THR A 38 11.88 10.37 -5.82
CA THR A 38 11.06 9.71 -6.85
C THR A 38 11.80 9.61 -8.18
N LEU A 39 12.36 10.71 -8.68
CA LEU A 39 13.12 10.72 -9.94
C LEU A 39 14.40 9.87 -9.84
N HIS A 40 15.08 9.89 -8.69
CA HIS A 40 16.25 9.06 -8.44
C HIS A 40 15.93 7.57 -8.49
N ILE A 41 14.80 7.15 -7.95
CA ILE A 41 14.32 5.76 -8.01
C ILE A 41 14.02 5.35 -9.46
N PHE A 42 13.35 6.19 -10.26
CA PHE A 42 13.19 5.91 -11.70
C PHE A 42 14.54 5.68 -12.40
N TRP A 43 15.51 6.53 -12.08
CA TRP A 43 16.86 6.40 -12.63
C TRP A 43 17.56 5.11 -12.21
N LEU A 44 17.55 4.76 -10.92
CA LEU A 44 18.14 3.53 -10.40
C LEU A 44 17.53 2.28 -11.05
N LEU A 45 16.20 2.21 -11.13
CA LEU A 45 15.50 1.09 -11.75
C LEU A 45 15.84 0.93 -13.22
N THR A 46 16.06 2.05 -13.94
CA THR A 46 16.51 2.03 -15.34
C THR A 46 17.92 1.48 -15.47
N LEU A 47 18.82 1.82 -14.54
CA LEU A 47 20.20 1.31 -14.53
C LEU A 47 20.29 -0.17 -14.18
N GLN A 48 19.52 -0.60 -13.17
CA GLN A 48 19.61 -1.95 -12.62
C GLN A 48 19.06 -3.02 -13.57
N LYS A 49 18.11 -2.67 -14.45
CA LYS A 49 17.47 -3.59 -15.44
C LYS A 49 17.01 -4.92 -14.81
N ARG A 50 16.59 -4.90 -13.56
CA ARG A 50 16.11 -6.08 -12.85
C ARG A 50 14.80 -6.57 -13.47
N GLU A 51 14.59 -7.87 -13.50
CA GLU A 51 13.33 -8.47 -13.98
C GLU A 51 12.14 -7.93 -13.19
N ARG A 52 12.30 -7.86 -11.86
CA ARG A 52 11.35 -7.21 -10.94
C ARG A 52 11.92 -5.87 -10.47
N PRO A 53 11.25 -4.75 -10.75
CA PRO A 53 11.79 -3.41 -10.47
C PRO A 53 11.61 -3.04 -8.99
N TYR A 54 12.68 -3.08 -8.22
CA TYR A 54 12.72 -2.67 -6.81
C TYR A 54 14.03 -1.99 -6.44
N VAL A 55 13.99 -1.18 -5.38
CA VAL A 55 15.17 -0.55 -4.76
C VAL A 55 15.07 -0.79 -3.25
N SER A 56 16.19 -1.14 -2.59
CA SER A 56 16.20 -1.28 -1.14
C SER A 56 16.45 0.07 -0.45
N GLY A 57 15.90 0.22 0.75
CA GLY A 57 16.18 1.38 1.61
C GLY A 57 17.68 1.53 1.90
N LYS A 58 18.41 0.41 2.02
CA LYS A 58 19.88 0.41 2.20
C LYS A 58 20.62 0.96 0.99
N GLU A 59 20.20 0.60 -0.24
CA GLU A 59 20.79 1.15 -1.47
C GLU A 59 20.58 2.67 -1.54
N LEU A 60 19.38 3.15 -1.19
CA LEU A 60 19.07 4.58 -1.16
C LEU A 60 19.88 5.33 -0.08
N ALA A 61 20.01 4.76 1.11
CA ALA A 61 20.77 5.33 2.22
C ALA A 61 22.29 5.32 1.98
N ALA A 62 22.79 4.46 1.11
CA ALA A 62 24.20 4.42 0.70
C ALA A 62 24.51 5.31 -0.52
N ASP A 63 23.52 5.80 -1.23
CA ASP A 63 23.75 6.61 -2.45
C ASP A 63 24.15 8.04 -2.11
N ARG A 64 25.44 8.34 -2.29
CA ARG A 64 26.01 9.66 -2.00
C ARG A 64 25.47 10.77 -2.89
N ARG A 65 24.99 10.47 -4.12
CA ARG A 65 24.42 11.48 -5.02
C ARG A 65 23.06 11.91 -4.51
N LEU A 66 22.23 10.92 -4.10
CA LEU A 66 20.92 11.17 -3.52
C LEU A 66 21.07 11.97 -2.22
N LEU A 67 21.86 11.47 -1.28
CA LEU A 67 22.05 12.14 0.03
C LEU A 67 22.64 13.55 -0.14
N GLY A 68 23.61 13.74 -1.03
CA GLY A 68 24.14 15.07 -1.34
C GLY A 68 23.08 16.01 -1.92
N GLY A 69 22.15 15.47 -2.72
CA GLY A 69 21.00 16.22 -3.24
C GLY A 69 19.99 16.61 -2.16
N LEU A 70 19.80 15.77 -1.13
CA LEU A 70 18.90 16.00 -0.01
C LEU A 70 19.50 16.95 1.05
N ALA A 71 20.80 17.05 1.14
CA ALA A 71 21.49 18.00 2.04
C ALA A 71 21.33 19.49 1.63
N SER A 72 20.54 19.78 0.58
CA SER A 72 20.37 21.15 0.07
C SER A 72 19.52 22.00 1.05
N PRO A 73 19.84 23.32 1.23
CA PRO A 73 19.13 24.20 2.17
C PRO A 73 17.61 24.32 1.95
N GLY A 74 17.09 23.97 0.80
CA GLY A 74 15.64 23.97 0.52
C GLY A 74 14.92 22.68 0.88
N ILE A 75 15.62 21.66 1.38
CA ILE A 75 15.04 20.34 1.74
C ILE A 75 15.29 20.05 3.21
N SER A 76 16.55 20.14 3.64
CA SER A 76 16.91 19.97 5.05
C SER A 76 16.78 21.31 5.76
N ALA A 77 15.83 21.39 6.70
CA ALA A 77 15.82 22.45 7.69
C ALA A 77 17.10 22.36 8.55
N SER A 78 17.45 23.48 9.23
CA SER A 78 18.63 23.50 10.10
C SER A 78 18.55 22.37 11.13
N GLY A 79 19.49 21.43 11.10
CA GLY A 79 19.54 20.30 12.03
C GLY A 79 19.00 18.96 11.50
N VAL A 80 18.37 18.92 10.32
CA VAL A 80 17.90 17.66 9.71
C VAL A 80 19.04 17.00 8.93
N THR A 81 19.32 15.76 9.23
CA THR A 81 20.34 14.97 8.52
C THR A 81 19.84 14.54 7.14
N PRO A 82 20.71 14.28 6.15
CA PRO A 82 20.31 13.75 4.86
C PRO A 82 19.57 12.41 4.94
N ALA A 83 19.84 11.60 5.96
CA ALA A 83 19.16 10.34 6.21
C ALA A 83 17.71 10.56 6.68
N GLU A 84 17.48 11.51 7.58
CA GLU A 84 16.13 11.90 8.01
C GLU A 84 15.34 12.53 6.86
N ALA A 85 15.98 13.37 6.05
CA ALA A 85 15.37 13.95 4.85
C ALA A 85 15.01 12.89 3.80
N LEU A 86 15.82 11.83 3.67
CA LEU A 86 15.52 10.68 2.82
C LEU A 86 14.28 9.94 3.35
N HIS A 87 14.23 9.67 4.66
CA HIS A 87 13.11 8.98 5.27
C HIS A 87 11.78 9.75 5.10
N ASP A 88 11.78 11.04 5.42
CA ASP A 88 10.60 11.90 5.21
C ASP A 88 10.17 11.93 3.73
N ALA A 89 11.11 12.03 2.80
CA ALA A 89 10.81 12.03 1.37
C ALA A 89 10.22 10.71 0.88
N LEU A 90 10.70 9.56 1.39
CA LEU A 90 10.17 8.25 1.08
C LEU A 90 8.77 8.06 1.66
N ASP A 91 8.54 8.49 2.90
CA ASP A 91 7.22 8.41 3.54
C ASP A 91 6.17 9.24 2.80
N ARG A 92 6.53 10.43 2.32
CA ARG A 92 5.66 11.28 1.46
C ARG A 92 5.33 10.58 0.14
N ALA A 93 6.34 10.00 -0.53
CA ALA A 93 6.14 9.31 -1.79
C ALA A 93 5.27 8.04 -1.63
N VAL A 94 5.36 7.35 -0.48
CA VAL A 94 4.48 6.23 -0.12
C VAL A 94 3.07 6.72 0.20
N ALA A 95 2.93 7.77 1.01
CA ALA A 95 1.63 8.37 1.35
C ALA A 95 0.89 8.88 0.10
N ARG A 96 1.61 9.45 -0.87
CA ARG A 96 1.09 9.89 -2.18
C ARG A 96 0.85 8.72 -3.14
N ARG A 97 1.18 7.49 -2.75
CA ARG A 97 1.06 6.27 -3.58
C ARG A 97 1.91 6.27 -4.86
N THR A 98 2.94 7.11 -4.92
CA THR A 98 3.95 7.05 -5.99
C THR A 98 4.80 5.80 -5.86
N LEU A 99 5.12 5.46 -4.61
CA LEU A 99 5.88 4.29 -4.23
C LEU A 99 5.02 3.34 -3.39
N LEU A 100 5.29 2.04 -3.55
CA LEU A 100 4.86 0.99 -2.64
C LEU A 100 6.04 0.61 -1.76
N ARG A 101 5.84 0.44 -0.46
CA ARG A 101 6.84 -0.03 0.48
C ARG A 101 6.45 -1.40 1.03
N VAL A 102 7.40 -2.33 1.04
CA VAL A 102 7.29 -3.62 1.72
C VAL A 102 8.46 -3.74 2.68
N THR A 103 8.15 -4.03 3.94
CA THR A 103 9.15 -4.27 4.98
C THR A 103 9.29 -5.77 5.21
N THR A 104 10.52 -6.27 5.21
CA THR A 104 10.83 -7.67 5.49
C THR A 104 11.78 -7.78 6.68
N GLY A 105 11.75 -8.92 7.39
CA GLY A 105 12.54 -9.11 8.60
C GLY A 105 11.95 -8.41 9.82
N SER A 106 12.62 -8.51 10.97
CA SER A 106 12.19 -7.89 12.22
C SER A 106 13.41 -7.35 13.01
N GLY A 107 13.18 -6.29 13.77
CA GLY A 107 14.23 -5.67 14.60
C GLY A 107 15.45 -5.23 13.77
N SER A 108 16.64 -5.72 14.11
CA SER A 108 17.90 -5.36 13.43
C SER A 108 18.05 -5.91 12.00
N THR A 109 17.22 -6.87 11.62
CA THR A 109 17.20 -7.46 10.26
C THR A 109 16.09 -6.87 9.37
N GLN A 110 15.44 -5.81 9.84
CA GLN A 110 14.40 -5.13 9.07
C GLN A 110 14.97 -4.48 7.80
N HIS A 111 14.29 -4.73 6.66
CA HIS A 111 14.65 -4.19 5.36
C HIS A 111 13.42 -3.63 4.67
N ASP A 112 13.51 -2.38 4.22
CA ASP A 112 12.50 -1.73 3.42
C ASP A 112 12.82 -1.86 1.93
N TRP A 113 11.83 -2.27 1.17
CA TRP A 113 11.87 -2.42 -0.29
C TRP A 113 10.87 -1.48 -0.92
N TYR A 114 11.31 -0.70 -1.88
CA TYR A 114 10.50 0.30 -2.56
C TYR A 114 10.27 -0.08 -4.02
N PHE A 115 9.05 0.06 -4.48
CA PHE A 115 8.60 -0.24 -5.83
C PHE A 115 7.88 0.99 -6.38
N ILE A 116 8.03 1.30 -7.67
CA ILE A 116 7.13 2.26 -8.32
C ILE A 116 5.72 1.66 -8.34
N ASN A 117 4.71 2.43 -8.01
CA ASN A 117 3.31 2.02 -8.10
C ASN A 117 2.87 1.93 -9.58
N SER A 118 3.35 0.92 -10.26
CA SER A 118 3.04 0.53 -11.63
C SER A 118 2.47 -0.89 -11.61
N GLU A 119 1.90 -1.35 -12.72
CA GLU A 119 1.43 -2.73 -12.85
C GLU A 119 2.52 -3.75 -12.47
N LYS A 120 3.73 -3.59 -13.02
CA LYS A 120 4.88 -4.45 -12.69
C LYS A 120 5.30 -4.34 -11.22
N GLY A 121 5.26 -3.13 -10.64
CA GLY A 121 5.58 -2.91 -9.23
C GLY A 121 4.56 -3.59 -8.32
N ARG A 122 3.26 -3.46 -8.58
CA ARG A 122 2.20 -4.14 -7.83
C ARG A 122 2.31 -5.66 -7.93
N GLN A 123 2.61 -6.18 -9.13
CA GLN A 123 2.83 -7.61 -9.33
C GLN A 123 4.02 -8.12 -8.52
N ALA A 124 5.15 -7.38 -8.53
CA ALA A 124 6.33 -7.72 -7.74
C ALA A 124 6.06 -7.73 -6.24
N VAL A 125 5.29 -6.75 -5.74
CA VAL A 125 4.81 -6.70 -4.35
C VAL A 125 3.92 -7.92 -4.06
N GLY A 126 2.95 -8.25 -4.91
CA GLY A 126 2.10 -9.42 -4.75
C GLY A 126 2.87 -10.74 -4.73
N ASP A 127 3.91 -10.87 -5.57
CA ASP A 127 4.78 -12.05 -5.58
C ASP A 127 5.63 -12.17 -4.30
N LEU A 128 6.13 -11.03 -3.80
CA LEU A 128 6.88 -10.96 -2.55
C LEU A 128 6.00 -11.34 -1.36
N LEU A 129 4.80 -10.75 -1.25
CA LEU A 129 3.83 -11.01 -0.19
C LEU A 129 3.34 -12.47 -0.19
N ALA A 130 3.21 -13.07 -1.36
CA ALA A 130 2.83 -14.48 -1.50
C ALA A 130 4.01 -15.47 -1.33
N GLY A 131 5.20 -14.99 -1.00
CA GLY A 131 6.41 -15.81 -0.86
C GLY A 131 6.88 -16.47 -2.18
N ARG A 132 6.35 -16.03 -3.33
CA ARG A 132 6.76 -16.54 -4.66
C ARG A 132 8.09 -16.00 -5.12
N TRP A 133 8.54 -14.92 -4.51
CA TRP A 133 9.81 -14.27 -4.81
C TRP A 133 10.31 -13.49 -3.59
N SER A 134 11.66 -13.37 -3.45
CA SER A 134 12.31 -12.54 -2.43
C SER A 134 13.44 -11.72 -3.04
N PRO A 135 13.57 -10.42 -2.74
CA PRO A 135 14.67 -9.59 -3.20
C PRO A 135 16.01 -9.93 -2.54
N ALA A 136 15.99 -10.57 -1.38
CA ALA A 136 17.21 -10.91 -0.61
C ALA A 136 17.75 -12.32 -0.92
N GLY A 137 17.12 -13.07 -1.84
CA GLY A 137 17.45 -14.47 -2.13
C GLY A 137 16.61 -15.48 -1.35
N PRO A 138 16.77 -16.79 -1.64
CA PRO A 138 15.89 -17.83 -1.09
C PRO A 138 16.06 -18.11 0.40
N ASP A 139 17.09 -17.57 1.06
CA ASP A 139 17.48 -17.98 2.41
C ASP A 139 17.04 -17.03 3.54
N GLU A 140 16.48 -15.85 3.23
CA GLU A 140 15.91 -14.97 4.27
C GLU A 140 14.38 -15.15 4.34
N PRO A 141 13.86 -15.64 5.49
CA PRO A 141 12.42 -15.72 5.68
C PRO A 141 11.82 -14.29 5.66
N VAL A 142 10.93 -14.06 4.71
CA VAL A 142 10.15 -12.82 4.64
C VAL A 142 9.18 -12.80 5.82
N GLN A 143 9.58 -12.15 6.92
CA GLN A 143 8.63 -11.78 7.96
C GLN A 143 7.92 -10.50 7.51
N LEU A 144 6.70 -10.68 7.09
CA LEU A 144 5.81 -9.58 6.72
C LEU A 144 5.40 -8.86 8.00
N ASP A 145 6.08 -7.76 8.31
CA ASP A 145 5.47 -6.78 9.17
C ASP A 145 4.37 -6.11 8.32
N SER A 146 3.15 -6.47 8.62
CA SER A 146 1.99 -6.12 7.81
C SER A 146 1.76 -4.61 7.85
N GLN A 147 2.44 -3.87 6.99
CA GLN A 147 1.85 -2.63 6.53
C GLN A 147 0.55 -3.07 5.84
N ARG A 148 -0.56 -2.57 6.36
CA ARG A 148 -1.91 -2.95 5.95
C ARG A 148 -1.99 -3.06 4.45
N PRO A 149 -2.39 -4.23 3.91
CA PRO A 149 -2.49 -4.39 2.48
C PRO A 149 -3.42 -3.29 1.95
N ASN A 150 -3.01 -2.60 0.88
CA ASN A 150 -3.92 -1.65 0.26
C ASN A 150 -5.13 -2.40 -0.30
N ILE A 151 -6.23 -1.69 -0.54
CA ILE A 151 -7.50 -2.27 -0.98
C ILE A 151 -7.37 -3.12 -2.26
N PHE A 152 -6.41 -2.80 -3.14
CA PHE A 152 -6.16 -3.55 -4.38
C PHE A 152 -5.58 -4.93 -4.10
N VAL A 153 -4.61 -5.01 -3.19
CA VAL A 153 -4.02 -6.29 -2.74
C VAL A 153 -5.07 -7.14 -2.04
N LEU A 154 -5.90 -6.53 -1.18
CA LEU A 154 -7.02 -7.22 -0.54
C LEU A 154 -7.99 -7.80 -1.58
N TYR A 155 -8.31 -7.01 -2.61
CA TYR A 155 -9.22 -7.45 -3.68
C TYR A 155 -8.64 -8.61 -4.49
N GLU A 156 -7.40 -8.47 -5.01
CA GLU A 156 -6.78 -9.49 -5.85
C GLU A 156 -6.56 -10.83 -5.13
N HIS A 157 -6.20 -10.79 -3.85
CA HIS A 157 -5.98 -12.00 -3.05
C HIS A 157 -7.28 -12.71 -2.65
N ASN A 158 -8.37 -11.98 -2.47
CA ASN A 158 -9.59 -12.54 -1.87
C ASN A 158 -10.74 -12.71 -2.87
N ILE A 159 -10.76 -11.94 -3.96
CA ILE A 159 -11.90 -11.90 -4.88
C ILE A 159 -11.49 -12.29 -6.30
N GLY A 160 -10.50 -11.63 -6.91
CA GLY A 160 -10.11 -11.94 -8.28
C GLY A 160 -9.31 -10.84 -8.99
N PRO A 161 -9.05 -10.98 -10.30
CA PRO A 161 -8.22 -10.04 -11.04
C PRO A 161 -8.87 -8.65 -11.13
N LEU A 162 -8.03 -7.62 -11.05
CA LEU A 162 -8.43 -6.21 -11.19
C LEU A 162 -8.77 -5.86 -12.64
N THR A 163 -9.88 -5.15 -12.80
CA THR A 163 -10.22 -4.47 -14.06
C THR A 163 -10.10 -2.95 -13.86
N PRO A 164 -9.91 -2.14 -14.94
CA PRO A 164 -9.81 -0.69 -14.81
C PRO A 164 -11.03 -0.07 -14.10
N LEU A 165 -12.23 -0.51 -14.42
CA LEU A 165 -13.48 -0.03 -13.80
C LEU A 165 -13.53 -0.35 -12.29
N LEU A 166 -13.07 -1.52 -11.89
CA LEU A 166 -12.98 -1.90 -10.48
C LEU A 166 -11.89 -1.11 -9.75
N ALA A 167 -10.79 -0.79 -10.40
CA ALA A 167 -9.73 0.01 -9.80
C ALA A 167 -10.25 1.40 -9.39
N GLU A 168 -11.09 2.05 -10.20
CA GLU A 168 -11.72 3.33 -9.87
C GLU A 168 -12.63 3.20 -8.63
N GLN A 169 -13.47 2.17 -8.57
CA GLN A 169 -14.35 1.92 -7.42
C GLN A 169 -13.58 1.61 -6.13
N LEU A 170 -12.48 0.89 -6.24
CA LEU A 170 -11.62 0.58 -5.09
C LEU A 170 -10.90 1.84 -4.58
N MET A 171 -10.44 2.72 -5.46
CA MET A 171 -9.86 4.02 -5.08
C MET A 171 -10.88 4.88 -4.34
N GLU A 172 -12.09 5.00 -4.87
CA GLU A 172 -13.17 5.76 -4.23
C GLU A 172 -13.49 5.24 -2.83
N ALA A 173 -13.52 3.92 -2.67
CA ALA A 173 -13.74 3.31 -1.36
C ALA A 173 -12.57 3.53 -0.39
N GLU A 174 -11.32 3.49 -0.86
CA GLU A 174 -10.14 3.74 -0.04
C GLU A 174 -10.08 5.20 0.44
N ASP A 175 -10.59 6.14 -0.35
CA ASP A 175 -10.69 7.55 0.02
C ASP A 175 -11.89 7.83 0.96
N THR A 176 -12.94 7.00 0.89
CA THR A 176 -14.20 7.21 1.62
C THR A 176 -14.21 6.53 2.99
N TYR A 177 -13.62 5.32 3.11
CA TYR A 177 -13.73 4.50 4.31
C TYR A 177 -12.39 4.33 5.04
N PRO A 178 -12.39 4.25 6.39
CA PRO A 178 -11.18 3.96 7.15
C PRO A 178 -10.57 2.61 6.75
N ALA A 179 -9.24 2.54 6.62
CA ALA A 179 -8.54 1.31 6.24
C ALA A 179 -8.89 0.07 7.10
N PRO A 180 -9.07 0.18 8.45
CA PRO A 180 -9.52 -0.96 9.26
C PRO A 180 -10.90 -1.51 8.87
N TRP A 181 -11.80 -0.63 8.42
CA TRP A 181 -13.12 -1.05 7.96
C TRP A 181 -13.03 -1.85 6.67
N ILE A 182 -12.18 -1.39 5.76
CA ILE A 182 -11.94 -2.06 4.47
C ILE A 182 -11.42 -3.48 4.73
N GLU A 183 -10.38 -3.64 5.56
CA GLU A 183 -9.82 -4.95 5.90
C GLU A 183 -10.86 -5.90 6.50
N ASP A 184 -11.66 -5.41 7.44
CA ASP A 184 -12.68 -6.20 8.12
C ASP A 184 -13.84 -6.56 7.19
N ALA A 185 -14.24 -5.65 6.29
CA ALA A 185 -15.28 -5.92 5.28
C ALA A 185 -14.85 -7.02 4.29
N PHE A 186 -13.57 -7.03 3.88
CA PHE A 186 -13.02 -8.13 3.08
C PHE A 186 -13.00 -9.43 3.85
N ARG A 187 -12.62 -9.41 5.15
CA ARG A 187 -12.62 -10.60 6.00
C ARG A 187 -14.03 -11.18 6.12
N GLU A 188 -15.04 -10.36 6.44
CA GLU A 188 -16.44 -10.77 6.52
C GLU A 188 -16.93 -11.39 5.20
N ALA A 189 -16.59 -10.77 4.05
CA ALA A 189 -16.95 -11.30 2.75
C ALA A 189 -16.34 -12.67 2.46
N VAL A 190 -15.09 -12.90 2.88
CA VAL A 190 -14.39 -14.19 2.72
C VAL A 190 -14.98 -15.25 3.64
N GLU A 191 -15.21 -14.94 4.92
CA GLU A 191 -15.79 -15.85 5.91
C GLU A 191 -17.19 -16.33 5.51
N LEU A 192 -17.98 -15.43 4.94
CA LEU A 192 -19.32 -15.75 4.43
C LEU A 192 -19.31 -16.37 3.03
N ASN A 193 -18.13 -16.61 2.44
CA ASN A 193 -17.93 -17.09 1.09
C ASN A 193 -18.65 -16.25 0.00
N LYS A 194 -18.82 -14.95 0.24
CA LYS A 194 -19.42 -13.98 -0.69
C LYS A 194 -18.36 -13.09 -1.32
N ARG A 195 -17.42 -13.72 -2.04
CA ARG A 195 -16.24 -13.11 -2.63
C ARG A 195 -16.59 -12.24 -3.84
N SER A 196 -17.19 -11.07 -3.60
CA SER A 196 -17.45 -10.07 -4.65
C SER A 196 -17.27 -8.65 -4.09
N TRP A 197 -16.75 -7.76 -4.92
CA TRP A 197 -16.61 -6.35 -4.56
C TRP A 197 -17.94 -5.71 -4.12
N ARG A 198 -18.99 -5.99 -4.83
CA ARG A 198 -20.35 -5.49 -4.52
C ARG A 198 -20.80 -5.88 -3.10
N TYR A 199 -20.37 -7.02 -2.60
CA TYR A 199 -20.69 -7.45 -1.25
C TYR A 199 -19.86 -6.69 -0.21
N VAL A 200 -18.57 -6.55 -0.42
CA VAL A 200 -17.67 -5.73 0.42
C VAL A 200 -18.17 -4.29 0.51
N GLN A 201 -18.52 -3.69 -0.63
CA GLN A 201 -19.04 -2.34 -0.69
C GLN A 201 -20.33 -2.18 0.13
N ARG A 202 -21.26 -3.14 0.05
CA ARG A 202 -22.48 -3.12 0.88
C ARG A 202 -22.21 -3.19 2.39
N ILE A 203 -21.18 -3.92 2.80
CA ILE A 203 -20.77 -3.95 4.20
C ILE A 203 -20.29 -2.55 4.62
N LEU A 204 -19.43 -1.94 3.83
CA LEU A 204 -18.89 -0.60 4.09
C LEU A 204 -19.99 0.46 4.14
N GLU A 205 -20.91 0.46 3.16
CA GLU A 205 -22.07 1.36 3.11
C GLU A 205 -22.98 1.20 4.34
N ARG A 206 -23.23 -0.05 4.76
CA ARG A 206 -24.03 -0.34 5.96
C ARG A 206 -23.35 0.23 7.22
N TRP A 207 -22.05 -0.01 7.40
CA TRP A 207 -21.32 0.51 8.56
C TRP A 207 -21.22 2.04 8.56
N ALA A 208 -21.18 2.66 7.39
CA ALA A 208 -21.22 4.12 7.28
C ALA A 208 -22.58 4.71 7.64
N ALA A 209 -23.66 4.01 7.33
CA ALA A 209 -25.04 4.47 7.58
C ALA A 209 -25.50 4.20 9.03
N GLU A 210 -25.16 3.03 9.58
CA GLU A 210 -25.67 2.53 10.88
C GLU A 210 -24.67 2.68 12.04
N GLY A 211 -23.41 3.02 11.73
CA GLY A 211 -22.29 2.88 12.65
C GLY A 211 -21.80 1.43 12.72
N ARG A 212 -20.51 1.25 12.98
CA ARG A 212 -19.93 -0.07 13.21
C ARG A 212 -20.25 -0.51 14.63
N GLU A 213 -21.34 -1.24 14.85
CA GLU A 213 -21.55 -1.99 16.08
C GLU A 213 -20.65 -3.24 16.06
N ASP A 214 -19.84 -3.43 17.08
CA ASP A 214 -19.06 -4.65 17.25
C ASP A 214 -20.01 -5.85 17.29
N GLU A 215 -19.90 -6.79 16.35
CA GLU A 215 -20.71 -8.02 16.25
C GLU A 215 -20.67 -8.91 17.52
N THR A 216 -19.73 -8.66 18.42
CA THR A 216 -19.69 -9.30 19.76
C THR A 216 -20.94 -9.04 20.57
N THR A 217 -21.63 -7.92 20.37
CA THR A 217 -22.88 -7.57 21.06
C THR A 217 -24.10 -8.27 20.45
N ARG A 218 -24.13 -8.47 19.11
CA ARG A 218 -25.25 -9.14 18.43
C ARG A 218 -25.30 -10.66 18.65
N ARG A 219 -24.14 -11.33 18.79
CA ARG A 219 -24.09 -12.76 19.11
C ARG A 219 -24.51 -13.06 20.55
N GLY A 220 -24.44 -12.08 21.44
CA GLY A 220 -25.00 -12.16 22.81
C GLY A 220 -26.53 -12.13 22.80
N ASP A 221 -27.13 -11.25 22.00
CA ASP A 221 -28.56 -11.00 21.96
C ASP A 221 -29.38 -12.08 21.22
N GLU A 222 -28.80 -12.77 20.23
CA GLU A 222 -29.48 -13.87 19.54
C GLU A 222 -29.50 -15.17 20.33
N ARG A 223 -28.61 -15.35 21.31
CA ARG A 223 -28.67 -16.50 22.24
C ARG A 223 -29.71 -16.32 23.35
N ASP A 224 -30.11 -15.11 23.65
CA ASP A 224 -31.12 -14.80 24.66
C ASP A 224 -32.55 -14.69 24.10
N ARG A 225 -32.73 -14.75 22.78
CA ARG A 225 -34.05 -14.87 22.14
C ARG A 225 -34.43 -16.34 21.91
N ARG A 226 -34.31 -17.16 22.91
CA ARG A 226 -35.17 -18.36 23.01
C ARG A 226 -36.57 -17.87 23.43
N PRO A 227 -37.61 -18.11 22.64
CA PRO A 227 -38.95 -17.78 23.08
C PRO A 227 -39.22 -18.59 24.35
N PHE A 228 -39.48 -17.86 25.39
CA PHE A 228 -40.01 -18.38 26.65
C PHE A 228 -41.39 -18.98 26.35
N ILE A 229 -41.44 -20.25 25.99
CA ILE A 229 -42.63 -21.07 25.95
C ILE A 229 -42.56 -22.00 27.16
N GLU A 230 -42.68 -21.42 28.33
CA GLU A 230 -43.11 -22.06 29.55
C GLU A 230 -44.19 -21.14 30.11
N GLY A 231 -45.42 -21.39 29.72
CA GLY A 231 -46.64 -20.78 30.24
C GLY A 231 -47.75 -21.79 30.09
N GLU A 232 -48.39 -22.09 31.12
CA GLU A 232 -49.62 -22.72 31.60
C GLU A 232 -50.68 -23.20 30.58
N TYR A 233 -50.36 -23.44 29.29
CA TYR A 233 -51.30 -23.89 28.24
C TYR A 233 -50.75 -25.05 27.40
N ALA A 234 -49.85 -25.87 27.96
CA ALA A 234 -49.35 -27.07 27.27
C ALA A 234 -50.29 -28.29 27.29
N ASP A 235 -51.44 -28.20 28.00
CA ASP A 235 -52.32 -29.36 28.22
C ASP A 235 -53.62 -29.38 27.40
N TYR A 236 -53.72 -28.60 26.31
CA TYR A 236 -54.93 -28.53 25.49
C TYR A 236 -54.72 -28.74 24.00
N ILE A 237 -53.96 -29.75 23.55
CA ILE A 237 -54.07 -30.30 22.19
C ILE A 237 -53.93 -31.82 22.28
N GLU A 238 -55.02 -32.53 22.64
CA GLU A 238 -55.30 -33.88 22.20
C GLU A 238 -56.05 -33.84 20.86
N HIS A 239 -55.62 -34.73 19.99
CA HIS A 239 -56.07 -35.21 18.70
C HIS A 239 -55.49 -34.53 17.47
#